data_8980b060b01f5bae40ce3db594fde761
#
_entry.id   8980b060b01f5bae40ce3db594fde761
#
_cell.length_a   1.000
_cell.length_b   1.000
_cell.length_c   1.000
_cell.angle_alpha   90.00
_cell.angle_beta   90.00
_cell.angle_gamma   90.00
#
_symmetry.space_group_name_H-M   'P 1'
#
loop_
_entity.id
_entity.type
_entity.pdbx_description
1 polymer ?
#
loop_
_entity_poly.entity_id
_entity_poly.type
_entity_poly.pdbx_seq_one_letter_code
_entity_poly.pdbx_strand_id
1 'polypeptide(L)'
;MSDNYTKLFSSITESTIWSEPAGTRLVWITFLAKCNKHGEVYGSVPGMARLSNVTLEECETAIATFLAPDKWSRTPDNEGRRIEAIDGGWRILNHSKFDAIRGAEERAAYKRRWDRENRGDRPSHKDRSPPTSALLTCTTRP
;
A
#
# COMPACT_ATOMS: atom_id res chain seq x y z
N MET A 1 1.33 21.69 -5.12
CA MET A 1 1.33 20.53 -6.04
C MET A 1 1.11 19.28 -5.24
N SER A 2 0.03 18.57 -5.50
CA SER A 2 -0.13 17.23 -4.97
C SER A 2 0.89 16.34 -5.66
N ASP A 3 1.71 15.67 -4.90
CA ASP A 3 2.65 14.70 -5.43
C ASP A 3 1.85 13.55 -6.04
N ASN A 4 1.80 13.55 -7.36
CA ASN A 4 1.01 12.59 -8.10
C ASN A 4 1.86 11.36 -8.43
N TYR A 5 2.18 10.60 -7.39
CA TYR A 5 2.97 9.39 -7.53
C TYR A 5 2.27 8.19 -6.89
N THR A 6 2.62 7.02 -7.35
CA THR A 6 2.15 5.76 -6.75
C THR A 6 3.35 4.96 -6.25
N LYS A 7 3.28 4.51 -5.01
CA LYS A 7 4.34 3.69 -4.44
C LYS A 7 4.23 2.25 -4.97
N LEU A 8 5.31 1.76 -5.54
CA LEU A 8 5.41 0.38 -6.00
C LEU A 8 6.19 -0.44 -4.97
N PHE A 9 5.59 -1.53 -4.50
CA PHE A 9 6.26 -2.41 -3.55
C PHE A 9 7.29 -3.28 -4.25
N SER A 10 8.48 -3.38 -3.66
CA SER A 10 9.58 -4.19 -4.21
C SER A 10 9.20 -5.68 -4.33
N SER A 11 8.28 -6.15 -3.51
CA SER A 11 7.80 -7.54 -3.53
C SER A 11 7.08 -7.93 -4.82
N ILE A 12 6.78 -6.97 -5.71
CA ILE A 12 6.15 -7.26 -7.00
C ILE A 12 7.00 -8.23 -7.83
N THR A 13 8.32 -8.14 -7.73
CA THR A 13 9.23 -9.02 -8.48
C THR A 13 9.19 -10.47 -8.00
N GLU A 14 8.66 -10.71 -6.81
CA GLU A 14 8.49 -12.04 -6.24
C GLU A 14 7.06 -12.56 -6.38
N SER A 15 6.17 -11.74 -6.93
CA SER A 15 4.78 -12.11 -7.17
C SER A 15 4.64 -12.94 -8.46
N THR A 16 3.62 -13.78 -8.50
CA THR A 16 3.29 -14.57 -9.68
C THR A 16 3.05 -13.71 -10.93
N ILE A 17 2.64 -12.45 -10.75
CA ILE A 17 2.46 -11.52 -11.86
C ILE A 17 3.78 -11.27 -12.61
N TRP A 18 4.91 -11.37 -11.93
CA TRP A 18 6.21 -11.11 -12.55
C TRP A 18 6.63 -12.21 -13.53
N SER A 19 6.02 -13.40 -13.44
CA SER A 19 6.22 -14.50 -14.38
C SER A 19 5.41 -14.35 -15.65
N GLU A 20 4.47 -13.41 -15.69
CA GLU A 20 3.61 -13.18 -16.84
C GLU A 20 4.36 -12.46 -17.96
N PRO A 21 3.84 -12.50 -19.21
CA PRO A 21 4.45 -11.77 -20.32
C PRO A 21 4.57 -10.28 -20.05
N ALA A 22 5.50 -9.62 -20.72
CA ALA A 22 5.79 -8.20 -20.53
C ALA A 22 4.55 -7.32 -20.69
N GLY A 23 3.69 -7.60 -21.67
CA GLY A 23 2.45 -6.85 -21.86
C GLY A 23 1.52 -6.94 -20.67
N THR A 24 1.37 -8.12 -20.09
CA THR A 24 0.56 -8.35 -18.90
C THR A 24 1.12 -7.58 -17.69
N ARG A 25 2.43 -7.60 -17.50
CA ARG A 25 3.09 -6.84 -16.44
C ARG A 25 2.90 -5.32 -16.60
N LEU A 26 2.99 -4.82 -17.82
CA LEU A 26 2.76 -3.40 -18.11
C LEU A 26 1.33 -2.98 -17.79
N VAL A 27 0.36 -3.79 -18.15
CA VAL A 27 -1.04 -3.52 -17.82
C VAL A 27 -1.24 -3.51 -16.30
N TRP A 28 -0.65 -4.45 -15.59
CA TRP A 28 -0.74 -4.49 -14.13
C TRP A 28 -0.17 -3.25 -13.47
N ILE A 29 1.02 -2.81 -13.88
CA ILE A 29 1.64 -1.59 -13.36
C ILE A 29 0.77 -0.37 -13.68
N THR A 30 0.15 -0.33 -14.86
CA THR A 30 -0.77 0.73 -15.24
C THR A 30 -2.00 0.77 -14.32
N PHE A 31 -2.57 -0.40 -14.00
CA PHE A 31 -3.65 -0.49 -13.02
C PHE A 31 -3.23 0.09 -11.66
N LEU A 32 -2.07 -0.27 -11.17
CA LEU A 32 -1.55 0.23 -9.90
C LEU A 32 -1.35 1.74 -9.93
N ALA A 33 -0.87 2.27 -11.05
CA ALA A 33 -0.63 3.71 -11.20
C ALA A 33 -1.93 4.52 -11.32
N LYS A 34 -2.96 3.94 -11.91
CA LYS A 34 -4.22 4.64 -12.20
C LYS A 34 -5.32 4.42 -11.18
N CYS A 35 -5.18 3.47 -10.26
CA CYS A 35 -6.21 3.22 -9.27
C CYS A 35 -6.37 4.40 -8.31
N ASN A 36 -7.60 4.61 -7.87
CA ASN A 36 -7.89 5.61 -6.85
C ASN A 36 -7.60 5.05 -5.44
N LYS A 37 -7.89 5.84 -4.43
CA LYS A 37 -7.69 5.43 -3.03
C LYS A 37 -8.51 4.21 -2.60
N HIS A 38 -9.54 3.88 -3.35
CA HIS A 38 -10.38 2.70 -3.09
C HIS A 38 -9.97 1.48 -3.92
N GLY A 39 -8.88 1.58 -4.70
CA GLY A 39 -8.41 0.51 -5.56
C GLY A 39 -9.19 0.35 -6.85
N GLU A 40 -10.02 1.32 -7.21
CA GLU A 40 -10.85 1.26 -8.40
C GLU A 40 -10.15 1.89 -9.60
N VAL A 41 -10.23 1.23 -10.74
CA VAL A 41 -9.70 1.71 -12.02
C VAL A 41 -10.85 1.82 -12.99
N TYR A 42 -11.15 3.01 -13.42
CA TYR A 42 -12.24 3.28 -14.38
C TYR A 42 -11.69 3.42 -15.79
N GLY A 43 -12.36 2.82 -16.73
CA GLY A 43 -12.00 2.91 -18.12
C GLY A 43 -12.48 1.71 -18.93
N SER A 44 -12.15 1.72 -20.22
CA SER A 44 -12.43 0.65 -21.15
C SER A 44 -11.17 -0.15 -21.46
N VAL A 45 -11.35 -1.36 -21.99
CA VAL A 45 -10.22 -2.19 -22.42
C VAL A 45 -9.34 -1.48 -23.46
N PRO A 46 -9.89 -0.85 -24.52
CA PRO A 46 -9.06 -0.08 -25.46
C PRO A 46 -8.33 1.09 -24.81
N GLY A 47 -8.96 1.76 -23.85
CA GLY A 47 -8.35 2.85 -23.11
C GLY A 47 -7.17 2.38 -22.27
N MET A 48 -7.31 1.26 -21.59
CA MET A 48 -6.22 0.66 -20.81
C MET A 48 -5.08 0.17 -21.70
N ALA A 49 -5.38 -0.40 -22.87
CA ALA A 49 -4.35 -0.81 -23.82
C ALA A 49 -3.51 0.39 -24.27
N ARG A 50 -4.14 1.52 -24.52
CA ARG A 50 -3.45 2.76 -24.90
C ARG A 50 -2.57 3.28 -23.77
N LEU A 51 -3.08 3.33 -22.54
CA LEU A 51 -2.34 3.80 -21.37
C LEU A 51 -1.14 2.92 -21.06
N SER A 52 -1.28 1.60 -21.27
CA SER A 52 -0.21 0.62 -21.04
C SER A 52 0.76 0.52 -22.20
N ASN A 53 0.40 1.10 -23.34
CA ASN A 53 1.15 1.02 -24.60
C ASN A 53 1.36 -0.43 -25.06
N VAL A 54 0.29 -1.20 -25.00
CA VAL A 54 0.23 -2.59 -25.46
C VAL A 54 -0.86 -2.73 -26.52
N THR A 55 -0.88 -3.86 -27.22
CA THR A 55 -1.95 -4.13 -28.19
C THR A 55 -3.26 -4.41 -27.47
N LEU A 56 -4.38 -4.23 -28.15
CA LEU A 56 -5.70 -4.54 -27.59
C LEU A 56 -5.77 -6.00 -27.14
N GLU A 57 -5.24 -6.92 -27.95
CA GLU A 57 -5.20 -8.34 -27.64
C GLU A 57 -4.39 -8.64 -26.37
N GLU A 58 -3.23 -8.03 -26.24
CA GLU A 58 -2.40 -8.16 -25.04
C GLU A 58 -3.13 -7.64 -23.79
N CYS A 59 -3.85 -6.54 -23.91
CA CYS A 59 -4.62 -5.97 -22.81
C CYS A 59 -5.79 -6.88 -22.42
N GLU A 60 -6.51 -7.43 -23.38
CA GLU A 60 -7.60 -8.38 -23.13
C GLU A 60 -7.07 -9.63 -22.40
N THR A 61 -5.95 -10.17 -22.86
CA THR A 61 -5.30 -11.31 -22.23
C THR A 61 -4.86 -10.99 -20.81
N ALA A 62 -4.29 -9.81 -20.60
CA ALA A 62 -3.87 -9.36 -19.27
C ALA A 62 -5.04 -9.27 -18.29
N ILE A 63 -6.14 -8.65 -18.71
CA ILE A 63 -7.33 -8.50 -17.89
C ILE A 63 -7.93 -9.87 -17.57
N ALA A 64 -8.00 -10.77 -18.53
CA ALA A 64 -8.47 -12.13 -18.31
C ALA A 64 -7.59 -12.86 -17.26
N THR A 65 -6.29 -12.68 -17.33
CA THR A 65 -5.34 -13.24 -16.36
C THR A 65 -5.59 -12.70 -14.94
N PHE A 66 -5.86 -11.40 -14.81
CA PHE A 66 -6.11 -10.78 -13.51
C PHE A 66 -7.43 -11.20 -12.89
N LEU A 67 -8.44 -11.46 -13.71
CA LEU A 67 -9.76 -11.93 -13.28
C LEU A 67 -9.75 -13.41 -12.91
N ALA A 68 -8.80 -14.19 -13.45
CA ALA A 68 -8.73 -15.62 -13.22
C ALA A 68 -8.17 -15.94 -11.83
N PRO A 69 -8.62 -17.04 -11.19
CA PRO A 69 -8.02 -17.52 -9.97
C PRO A 69 -6.55 -17.89 -10.17
N ASP A 70 -5.72 -17.64 -9.17
CA ASP A 70 -4.31 -18.00 -9.19
C ASP A 70 -3.98 -18.87 -7.97
N LYS A 71 -3.83 -20.17 -8.20
CA LYS A 71 -3.52 -21.13 -7.16
C LYS A 71 -2.13 -20.98 -6.55
N TRP A 72 -1.24 -20.27 -7.24
CA TRP A 72 0.13 -20.03 -6.79
C TRP A 72 0.29 -18.68 -6.09
N SER A 73 -0.80 -17.94 -5.94
CA SER A 73 -0.78 -16.67 -5.24
C SER A 73 -0.41 -16.85 -3.77
N ARG A 74 0.40 -15.95 -3.25
CA ARG A 74 0.73 -15.92 -1.81
C ARG A 74 -0.45 -15.48 -0.96
N THR A 75 -1.44 -14.84 -1.57
CA THR A 75 -2.64 -14.39 -0.89
C THR A 75 -3.79 -15.30 -1.28
N PRO A 76 -4.25 -16.19 -0.39
CA PRO A 76 -5.34 -17.11 -0.72
C PRO A 76 -6.70 -16.44 -0.81
N ASP A 77 -6.81 -15.20 -0.36
CA ASP A 77 -8.05 -14.44 -0.40
C ASP A 77 -8.54 -14.28 -1.85
N ASN A 78 -9.85 -14.40 -2.06
CA ASN A 78 -10.47 -14.27 -3.38
C ASN A 78 -9.92 -15.28 -4.41
N GLU A 79 -9.50 -16.47 -3.97
CA GLU A 79 -8.93 -17.52 -4.83
C GLU A 79 -7.67 -17.07 -5.59
N GLY A 80 -7.00 -16.04 -5.10
CA GLY A 80 -5.83 -15.48 -5.75
C GLY A 80 -6.14 -14.54 -6.91
N ARG A 81 -7.41 -14.23 -7.15
CA ARG A 81 -7.79 -13.23 -8.16
C ARG A 81 -7.26 -11.86 -7.80
N ARG A 82 -6.82 -11.12 -8.79
CA ARG A 82 -6.22 -9.80 -8.57
C ARG A 82 -7.22 -8.67 -8.67
N ILE A 83 -8.19 -8.80 -9.56
CA ILE A 83 -9.21 -7.78 -9.80
C ILE A 83 -10.59 -8.41 -9.91
N GLU A 84 -11.59 -7.57 -9.76
CA GLU A 84 -12.98 -7.90 -10.08
C GLU A 84 -13.55 -6.82 -11.01
N ALA A 85 -14.50 -7.20 -11.83
CA ALA A 85 -15.19 -6.25 -12.69
C ALA A 85 -16.23 -5.48 -11.86
N ILE A 86 -16.23 -4.17 -12.03
CA ILE A 86 -17.24 -3.27 -11.45
C ILE A 86 -17.87 -2.45 -12.55
N ASP A 87 -18.93 -1.73 -12.23
CA ASP A 87 -19.58 -0.85 -13.18
C ASP A 87 -18.60 0.27 -13.60
N GLY A 88 -18.30 0.32 -14.87
CA GLY A 88 -17.40 1.31 -15.44
C GLY A 88 -15.90 1.00 -15.35
N GLY A 89 -15.53 -0.17 -14.82
CA GLY A 89 -14.11 -0.50 -14.71
C GLY A 89 -13.82 -1.75 -13.90
N TRP A 90 -12.77 -1.68 -13.10
CA TRP A 90 -12.28 -2.81 -12.30
C TRP A 90 -11.87 -2.34 -10.90
N ARG A 91 -11.87 -3.27 -9.95
CA ARG A 91 -11.38 -3.03 -8.59
C ARG A 91 -10.25 -4.00 -8.28
N ILE A 92 -9.14 -3.48 -7.75
CA ILE A 92 -8.01 -4.28 -7.28
C ILE A 92 -8.37 -4.85 -5.90
N LEU A 93 -8.44 -6.18 -5.79
CA LEU A 93 -8.99 -6.85 -4.61
C LEU A 93 -8.12 -6.72 -3.35
N ASN A 94 -6.81 -6.63 -3.50
CA ASN A 94 -5.88 -6.56 -2.36
C ASN A 94 -5.43 -5.13 -2.05
N HIS A 95 -6.07 -4.13 -2.62
CA HIS A 95 -5.66 -2.73 -2.48
C HIS A 95 -5.67 -2.27 -1.03
N SER A 96 -6.70 -2.59 -0.27
CA SER A 96 -6.82 -2.16 1.14
C SER A 96 -5.67 -2.66 2.00
N LYS A 97 -5.21 -3.89 1.76
CA LYS A 97 -4.07 -4.47 2.47
C LYS A 97 -2.78 -3.70 2.20
N PHE A 98 -2.50 -3.42 0.93
CA PHE A 98 -1.31 -2.67 0.54
C PHE A 98 -1.39 -1.21 0.98
N ASP A 99 -2.57 -0.62 0.95
CA ASP A 99 -2.80 0.75 1.42
C ASP A 99 -2.55 0.86 2.92
N ALA A 100 -2.97 -0.12 3.71
CA ALA A 100 -2.72 -0.16 5.15
C ALA A 100 -1.22 -0.26 5.46
N ILE A 101 -0.47 -1.09 4.72
CA ILE A 101 0.99 -1.22 4.86
C ILE A 101 1.66 0.11 4.52
N ARG A 102 1.28 0.73 3.41
CA ARG A 102 1.81 2.02 2.98
C ARG A 102 1.58 3.10 4.05
N GLY A 103 0.36 3.19 4.57
CA GLY A 103 0.02 4.15 5.60
C GLY A 103 0.84 3.95 6.88
N ALA A 104 1.10 2.71 7.28
CA ALA A 104 1.94 2.41 8.43
C ALA A 104 3.40 2.84 8.20
N GLU A 105 3.94 2.59 7.01
CA GLU A 105 5.29 3.01 6.65
C GLU A 105 5.43 4.54 6.62
N GLU A 106 4.45 5.23 6.08
CA GLU A 106 4.45 6.69 6.03
C GLU A 106 4.42 7.30 7.43
N ARG A 107 3.58 6.75 8.32
CA ARG A 107 3.54 7.18 9.72
C ARG A 107 4.86 6.92 10.43
N ALA A 108 5.48 5.77 10.19
CA ALA A 108 6.78 5.45 10.77
C ALA A 108 7.89 6.38 10.24
N ALA A 109 7.86 6.69 8.95
CA ALA A 109 8.82 7.62 8.35
C ALA A 109 8.66 9.04 8.90
N TYR A 110 7.40 9.50 9.04
CA TYR A 110 7.10 10.78 9.67
C TYR A 110 7.63 10.84 11.09
N LYS A 111 7.38 9.80 11.88
CA LYS A 111 7.86 9.72 13.26
C LYS A 111 9.38 9.76 13.34
N ARG A 112 10.08 9.01 12.48
CA ARG A 112 11.56 9.02 12.44
C ARG A 112 12.10 10.41 12.11
N ARG A 113 11.46 11.12 11.17
CA ARG A 113 11.86 12.48 10.81
C ARG A 113 11.62 13.44 11.96
N TRP A 114 10.45 13.39 12.57
CA TRP A 114 10.11 14.20 13.73
C TRP A 114 11.08 13.99 14.90
N ASP A 115 11.38 12.72 15.23
CA ASP A 115 12.33 12.37 16.28
C ASP A 115 13.74 12.90 16.00
N ARG A 116 14.14 12.93 14.73
CA ARG A 116 15.44 13.45 14.32
C ARG A 116 15.52 14.96 14.50
N GLU A 117 14.49 15.66 14.08
CA GLU A 117 14.41 17.11 14.15
C GLU A 117 14.29 17.61 15.59
N ASN A 118 13.63 16.86 16.44
CA ASN A 118 13.36 17.25 17.84
C ASN A 118 14.23 16.48 18.85
N ARG A 119 15.32 15.88 18.42
CA ARG A 119 16.19 15.09 19.30
C ARG A 119 16.82 15.91 20.42
N GLY A 120 17.02 17.21 20.21
CA GLY A 120 17.60 18.12 21.20
C GLY A 120 16.66 18.54 22.32
N ASP A 121 15.35 18.41 22.10
CA ASP A 121 14.34 18.90 23.04
C ASP A 121 13.83 17.85 24.04
N ARG A 122 14.34 16.64 23.98
CA ARG A 122 13.94 15.64 24.98
C ARG A 122 14.66 15.90 26.30
N PRO A 123 13.90 16.17 27.37
CA PRO A 123 14.52 16.25 28.69
C PRO A 123 15.24 14.92 28.99
N SER A 124 16.46 15.02 29.48
CA SER A 124 17.24 13.84 29.82
C SER A 124 16.47 13.04 30.87
N HIS A 125 16.54 11.72 30.77
CA HIS A 125 15.87 10.81 31.72
C HIS A 125 16.30 11.06 33.18
N LYS A 126 17.41 11.78 33.37
CA LYS A 126 17.91 12.12 34.71
C LYS A 126 17.07 13.18 35.42
N ASP A 127 16.32 13.96 34.66
CA ASP A 127 15.50 15.03 35.25
C ASP A 127 14.09 14.55 35.65
N ARG A 128 13.81 13.27 35.50
CA ARG A 128 12.56 12.67 35.89
C ARG A 128 12.66 12.01 37.29
N SER A 129 13.28 12.64 38.21
CA SER A 129 13.15 12.18 39.58
C SER A 129 11.70 12.39 40.03
N PRO A 130 11.08 11.39 40.65
CA PRO A 130 9.74 11.57 41.18
C PRO A 130 9.73 12.72 42.17
N PRO A 131 8.70 13.53 42.19
CA PRO A 131 8.64 14.64 43.11
C PRO A 131 8.70 14.12 44.53
N THR A 132 9.71 14.57 45.26
CA THR A 132 9.96 14.16 46.63
C THR A 132 8.77 14.47 47.55
N SER A 133 7.95 15.39 47.16
CA SER A 133 6.75 15.76 47.94
C SER A 133 5.72 14.64 48.04
N ALA A 134 5.72 13.69 47.10
CA ALA A 134 4.78 12.56 47.15
C ALA A 134 5.12 11.55 48.25
N LEU A 135 6.35 11.54 48.73
CA LEU A 135 6.78 10.61 49.76
C LEU A 135 6.47 11.10 51.19
N LEU A 136 6.21 12.38 51.35
CA LEU A 136 5.99 12.98 52.67
C LEU A 136 4.55 12.85 53.16
N THR A 137 3.64 12.50 52.26
CA THR A 137 2.22 12.40 52.64
C THR A 137 1.82 11.07 53.22
N CYS A 138 2.72 10.10 53.27
CA CYS A 138 2.43 8.78 53.80
C CYS A 138 2.83 8.58 55.28
N THR A 139 3.32 9.64 55.95
CA THR A 139 3.88 9.47 57.29
C THR A 139 3.05 10.09 58.41
N THR A 140 1.80 10.16 58.23
CA THR A 140 1.11 10.85 59.25
C THR A 140 0.22 10.11 60.03
N ARG A 141 0.47 9.71 61.01
CA ARG A 141 -0.32 9.49 61.82
C ARG A 141 -0.30 9.14 62.88
N PRO A 142 -0.42 9.19 63.66
CA PRO A 142 -0.69 8.55 64.92
C PRO A 142 -2.07 8.06 65.04
#